data_49105435a444073e56b04c7fdf98fa41
#
_entry.id   49105435a444073e56b04c7fdf98fa41
#
_cell.length_a   1.000
_cell.length_b   1.000
_cell.length_c   1.000
_cell.angle_alpha   90.00
_cell.angle_beta   90.00
_cell.angle_gamma   90.00
#
_symmetry.space_group_name_H-M   'P 1'
#
loop_
_entity.id
_entity.type
_entity.pdbx_description
1 polymer ?
#
loop_
_entity_poly.entity_id
_entity_poly.type
_entity_poly.pdbx_seq_one_letter_code
_entity_poly.pdbx_strand_id
1 'polypeptide(L)'
;AQVKKGLDVSKKLGGENYVFWGGREGYETLLNTDMKFEQDNIARLFKMAIFYGEKIGHKPQFLIEPKPKEPSKHQYDFDAATTMAFILKYGLEKDFKLNLEANHATLAGHTFEHELNVARNYGALGSIDANQGDVLLGWDTDEFPTNVYDVTLAMYEILENGGIEPGGINFDSKVRRSEERR
;
A
#
# COMPACT_ATOMS: atom_id res chain seq x y z
N ALA A 1 -0.84 -12.76 -16.61
CA ALA A 1 -1.31 -11.99 -17.79
C ALA A 1 -1.63 -10.53 -17.40
N GLN A 2 -2.47 -10.29 -16.38
CA GLN A 2 -2.94 -8.94 -16.01
C GLN A 2 -1.82 -7.97 -15.61
N VAL A 3 -0.93 -8.37 -14.69
CA VAL A 3 0.20 -7.52 -14.25
C VAL A 3 1.10 -7.12 -15.43
N LYS A 4 1.41 -8.06 -16.35
CA LYS A 4 2.19 -7.72 -17.54
C LYS A 4 1.48 -6.68 -18.41
N LYS A 5 0.18 -6.84 -18.61
CA LYS A 5 -0.61 -5.86 -19.36
C LYS A 5 -0.67 -4.51 -18.64
N GLY A 6 -0.79 -4.51 -17.32
CA GLY A 6 -0.73 -3.30 -16.50
C GLY A 6 0.60 -2.56 -16.67
N LEU A 7 1.72 -3.27 -16.62
CA LEU A 7 3.05 -2.70 -16.86
C LEU A 7 3.24 -2.14 -18.28
N ASP A 8 2.69 -2.83 -19.30
CA ASP A 8 2.69 -2.30 -20.67
C ASP A 8 1.94 -0.98 -20.77
N VAL A 9 0.78 -0.88 -20.11
CA VAL A 9 -0.04 0.34 -20.08
C VAL A 9 0.67 1.43 -19.26
N SER A 10 1.20 1.12 -18.10
CA SER A 10 1.97 2.03 -17.25
C SER A 10 3.12 2.65 -18.05
N LYS A 11 3.91 1.82 -18.74
CA LYS A 11 4.98 2.31 -19.60
C LYS A 11 4.46 3.27 -20.68
N LYS A 12 3.38 2.91 -21.35
CA LYS A 12 2.80 3.72 -22.45
C LYS A 12 2.32 5.08 -21.95
N LEU A 13 1.83 5.15 -20.72
CA LEU A 13 1.33 6.38 -20.11
C LEU A 13 2.40 7.17 -19.35
N GLY A 14 3.64 6.66 -19.24
CA GLY A 14 4.71 7.30 -18.49
C GLY A 14 4.52 7.20 -16.98
N GLY A 15 3.89 6.13 -16.49
CA GLY A 15 3.69 5.92 -15.05
C GLY A 15 5.01 5.75 -14.32
N GLU A 16 5.21 6.46 -13.23
CA GLU A 16 6.44 6.43 -12.43
C GLU A 16 6.32 5.45 -11.25
N ASN A 17 5.10 5.15 -10.84
CA ASN A 17 4.79 4.21 -9.76
C ASN A 17 3.86 3.10 -10.25
N TYR A 18 3.95 1.93 -9.60
CA TYR A 18 3.04 0.81 -9.82
C TYR A 18 2.67 0.17 -8.49
N VAL A 19 1.43 0.35 -8.07
CA VAL A 19 0.93 -0.15 -6.78
C VAL A 19 0.39 -1.56 -6.91
N PHE A 20 0.76 -2.41 -5.98
CA PHE A 20 0.16 -3.70 -5.74
C PHE A 20 -0.66 -3.62 -4.45
N TRP A 21 -1.95 -3.74 -4.59
CA TRP A 21 -2.85 -3.95 -3.48
C TRP A 21 -3.27 -5.41 -3.43
N GLY A 22 -2.97 -6.06 -2.29
CA GLY A 22 -3.18 -7.49 -2.13
C GLY A 22 -4.61 -7.89 -1.82
N GLY A 23 -5.59 -7.04 -2.05
CA GLY A 23 -6.97 -7.22 -1.64
C GLY A 23 -7.48 -8.64 -1.71
N ARG A 24 -7.86 -9.22 -0.58
CA ARG A 24 -8.29 -10.60 -0.39
C ARG A 24 -7.18 -11.67 -0.45
N GLU A 25 -5.92 -11.27 -0.59
CA GLU A 25 -4.78 -12.18 -0.43
C GLU A 25 -4.52 -12.40 1.07
N GLY A 26 -5.03 -13.48 1.59
CA GLY A 26 -4.98 -13.77 3.02
C GLY A 26 -5.86 -14.95 3.38
N TYR A 27 -6.22 -15.07 4.65
CA TYR A 27 -6.94 -16.23 5.19
C TYR A 27 -8.02 -15.82 6.20
N GLU A 28 -9.00 -16.65 6.36
CA GLU A 28 -9.99 -16.59 7.44
C GLU A 28 -9.66 -17.58 8.56
N THR A 29 -9.02 -18.70 8.22
CA THR A 29 -8.55 -19.71 9.17
C THR A 29 -7.26 -20.35 8.68
N LEU A 30 -6.36 -20.64 9.59
CA LEU A 30 -5.11 -21.34 9.30
C LEU A 30 -5.30 -22.86 9.14
N LEU A 31 -6.48 -23.40 9.43
CA LEU A 31 -6.75 -24.84 9.33
C LEU A 31 -6.68 -25.37 7.89
N ASN A 32 -6.97 -24.51 6.91
CA ASN A 32 -6.98 -24.86 5.50
C ASN A 32 -6.04 -23.98 4.66
N THR A 33 -5.07 -23.33 5.30
CA THR A 33 -4.19 -22.36 4.67
C THR A 33 -2.72 -22.78 4.80
N ASP A 34 -2.04 -22.94 3.69
CA ASP A 34 -0.58 -23.00 3.65
C ASP A 34 -0.01 -21.59 3.41
N MET A 35 0.15 -20.85 4.51
CA MET A 35 0.63 -19.47 4.48
C MET A 35 1.98 -19.35 3.78
N LYS A 36 2.89 -20.31 3.99
CA LYS A 36 4.21 -20.28 3.37
C LYS A 36 4.10 -20.39 1.85
N PHE A 37 3.33 -21.34 1.37
CA PHE A 37 3.12 -21.58 -0.05
C PHE A 37 2.47 -20.36 -0.73
N GLU A 38 1.49 -19.75 -0.08
CA GLU A 38 0.81 -18.55 -0.62
C GLU A 38 1.76 -17.33 -0.66
N GLN A 39 2.54 -17.09 0.40
CA GLN A 39 3.55 -16.03 0.41
C GLN A 39 4.66 -16.26 -0.62
N ASP A 40 5.11 -17.50 -0.80
CA ASP A 40 6.10 -17.85 -1.84
C ASP A 40 5.54 -17.53 -3.25
N ASN A 41 4.25 -17.74 -3.48
CA ASN A 41 3.60 -17.41 -4.74
C ASN A 41 3.48 -15.89 -4.96
N ILE A 42 3.15 -15.12 -3.92
CA ILE A 42 3.13 -13.66 -3.99
C ILE A 42 4.52 -13.12 -4.32
N ALA A 43 5.55 -13.60 -3.64
CA ALA A 43 6.92 -13.20 -3.91
C ALA A 43 7.37 -13.56 -5.34
N ARG A 44 6.95 -14.73 -5.84
CA ARG A 44 7.19 -15.12 -7.24
C ARG A 44 6.48 -14.19 -8.23
N LEU A 45 5.25 -13.74 -7.92
CA LEU A 45 4.54 -12.76 -8.74
C LEU A 45 5.30 -11.43 -8.78
N PHE A 46 5.78 -10.94 -7.65
CA PHE A 46 6.53 -9.68 -7.56
C PHE A 46 7.86 -9.76 -8.33
N LYS A 47 8.62 -10.83 -8.16
CA LYS A 47 9.85 -11.07 -8.93
C LYS A 47 9.57 -11.15 -10.45
N MET A 48 8.45 -11.74 -10.84
CA MET A 48 8.02 -11.75 -12.24
C MET A 48 7.68 -10.35 -12.75
N ALA A 49 7.08 -9.49 -11.92
CA ALA A 49 6.77 -8.12 -12.29
C ALA A 49 8.05 -7.30 -12.51
N ILE A 50 9.03 -7.41 -11.59
CA ILE A 50 10.36 -6.79 -11.74
C ILE A 50 11.01 -7.22 -13.04
N PHE A 51 11.15 -8.53 -13.24
CA PHE A 51 11.77 -9.09 -14.44
C PHE A 51 11.07 -8.63 -15.73
N TYR A 52 9.74 -8.60 -15.72
CA TYR A 52 8.98 -8.15 -16.89
C TYR A 52 9.16 -6.65 -17.15
N GLY A 53 9.14 -5.83 -16.11
CA GLY A 53 9.42 -4.41 -16.21
C GLY A 53 10.79 -4.14 -16.84
N GLU A 54 11.82 -4.82 -16.35
CA GLU A 54 13.17 -4.75 -16.94
C GLU A 54 13.20 -5.15 -18.41
N LYS A 55 12.54 -6.26 -18.74
CA LYS A 55 12.45 -6.78 -20.12
C LYS A 55 11.83 -5.77 -21.09
N ILE A 56 10.82 -5.04 -20.67
CA ILE A 56 10.17 -4.02 -21.50
C ILE A 56 10.81 -2.63 -21.41
N GLY A 57 11.87 -2.48 -20.59
CA GLY A 57 12.53 -1.19 -20.35
C GLY A 57 11.65 -0.20 -19.60
N HIS A 58 10.90 -0.67 -18.61
CA HIS A 58 10.06 0.13 -17.73
C HIS A 58 10.33 -0.27 -16.27
N LYS A 59 10.92 0.63 -15.51
CA LYS A 59 11.27 0.42 -14.10
C LYS A 59 10.56 1.44 -13.22
N PRO A 60 9.25 1.30 -13.01
CA PRO A 60 8.54 2.15 -12.07
C PRO A 60 8.97 1.82 -10.65
N GLN A 61 8.78 2.72 -9.71
CA GLN A 61 8.83 2.37 -8.29
C GLN A 61 7.66 1.41 -8.00
N PHE A 62 7.97 0.18 -7.64
CA PHE A 62 6.95 -0.76 -7.20
C PHE A 62 6.56 -0.46 -5.76
N LEU A 63 5.28 -0.49 -5.48
CA LEU A 63 4.71 -0.21 -4.17
C LEU A 63 3.79 -1.36 -3.74
N ILE A 64 3.85 -1.72 -2.47
CA ILE A 64 2.85 -2.58 -1.83
C ILE A 64 2.00 -1.69 -0.94
N GLU A 65 0.69 -1.88 -1.01
CA GLU A 65 -0.28 -1.17 -0.20
C GLU A 65 -0.84 -2.10 0.88
N PRO A 66 -0.37 -1.94 2.13
CA PRO A 66 -0.87 -2.73 3.25
C PRO A 66 -2.33 -2.46 3.56
N LYS A 67 -3.05 -3.52 3.91
CA LYS A 67 -4.40 -3.46 4.45
C LYS A 67 -4.64 -4.65 5.39
N PRO A 68 -5.20 -4.46 6.59
CA PRO A 68 -5.32 -5.57 7.54
C PRO A 68 -6.32 -6.64 7.12
N LYS A 69 -7.38 -6.25 6.41
CA LYS A 69 -8.46 -7.17 6.02
C LYS A 69 -9.32 -6.64 4.87
N GLU A 70 -9.82 -7.57 4.02
CA GLU A 70 -10.75 -7.26 2.94
C GLU A 70 -11.64 -8.47 2.59
N PRO A 71 -12.93 -8.45 2.82
CA PRO A 71 -13.62 -7.63 3.85
C PRO A 71 -13.38 -8.20 5.26
N SER A 72 -13.20 -9.50 5.42
CA SER A 72 -13.03 -10.20 6.70
C SER A 72 -11.74 -11.00 6.81
N LYS A 73 -11.10 -11.27 5.68
CA LYS A 73 -9.84 -12.04 5.64
C LYS A 73 -8.70 -11.25 6.27
N HIS A 74 -7.90 -11.94 7.10
CA HIS A 74 -6.62 -11.43 7.54
C HIS A 74 -5.66 -11.40 6.35
N GLN A 75 -5.24 -10.21 5.91
CA GLN A 75 -4.32 -10.08 4.79
C GLN A 75 -2.87 -10.37 5.19
N TYR A 76 -2.05 -10.80 4.23
CA TYR A 76 -0.63 -11.06 4.46
C TYR A 76 0.17 -9.77 4.62
N ASP A 77 -0.23 -8.73 3.92
CA ASP A 77 0.30 -7.37 3.99
C ASP A 77 -0.50 -6.52 4.98
N PHE A 78 -0.58 -6.98 6.23
CA PHE A 78 -1.47 -6.47 7.26
C PHE A 78 -1.23 -4.99 7.60
N ASP A 79 0.04 -4.60 7.77
CA ASP A 79 0.53 -3.26 8.13
C ASP A 79 1.92 -3.03 7.55
N ALA A 80 2.49 -1.85 7.76
CA ALA A 80 3.82 -1.51 7.27
C ALA A 80 4.89 -2.46 7.79
N ALA A 81 4.88 -2.79 9.08
CA ALA A 81 5.89 -3.65 9.69
C ALA A 81 5.83 -5.08 9.13
N THR A 82 4.63 -5.66 9.01
CA THR A 82 4.42 -6.99 8.46
C THR A 82 4.81 -7.04 6.99
N THR A 83 4.48 -6.01 6.22
CA THR A 83 4.85 -5.91 4.81
C THR A 83 6.35 -5.77 4.64
N MET A 84 7.03 -5.00 5.49
CA MET A 84 8.50 -4.93 5.49
C MET A 84 9.15 -6.26 5.85
N ALA A 85 8.60 -7.01 6.80
CA ALA A 85 9.09 -8.34 7.11
C ALA A 85 9.00 -9.29 5.90
N PHE A 86 7.91 -9.21 5.12
CA PHE A 86 7.76 -9.93 3.87
C PHE A 86 8.78 -9.48 2.82
N ILE A 87 8.91 -8.17 2.58
CA ILE A 87 9.86 -7.59 1.62
C ILE A 87 11.28 -8.08 1.91
N LEU A 88 11.73 -7.97 3.16
CA LEU A 88 13.06 -8.40 3.59
C LEU A 88 13.25 -9.91 3.49
N LYS A 89 12.26 -10.70 3.90
CA LYS A 89 12.30 -12.18 3.80
C LYS A 89 12.55 -12.66 2.38
N TYR A 90 12.03 -11.98 1.38
CA TYR A 90 12.11 -12.40 -0.03
C TYR A 90 13.14 -11.63 -0.85
N GLY A 91 13.90 -10.72 -0.23
CA GLY A 91 14.95 -9.92 -0.88
C GLY A 91 14.39 -8.97 -1.94
N LEU A 92 13.34 -8.24 -1.59
CA LEU A 92 12.61 -7.31 -2.48
C LEU A 92 12.86 -5.83 -2.11
N GLU A 93 13.68 -5.55 -1.11
CA GLU A 93 13.88 -4.21 -0.53
C GLU A 93 14.50 -3.19 -1.49
N LYS A 94 15.12 -3.67 -2.59
CA LYS A 94 15.70 -2.79 -3.62
C LYS A 94 14.69 -2.33 -4.66
N ASP A 95 13.59 -3.06 -4.79
CA ASP A 95 12.62 -2.89 -5.87
C ASP A 95 11.27 -2.39 -5.37
N PHE A 96 10.96 -2.62 -4.08
CA PHE A 96 9.66 -2.32 -3.49
C PHE A 96 9.77 -1.31 -2.36
N LYS A 97 8.82 -0.39 -2.34
CA LYS A 97 8.48 0.49 -1.21
C LYS A 97 7.01 0.30 -0.83
N LEU A 98 6.51 1.15 0.05
CA LEU A 98 5.13 1.10 0.53
C LEU A 98 4.32 2.29 -0.01
N ASN A 99 3.07 2.02 -0.35
CA ASN A 99 1.99 3.00 -0.48
C ASN A 99 1.13 2.89 0.77
N LEU A 100 1.08 3.91 1.60
CA LEU A 100 0.38 3.82 2.89
C LEU A 100 -0.91 4.62 2.86
N GLU A 101 -2.00 3.95 3.22
CA GLU A 101 -3.32 4.55 3.31
C GLU A 101 -3.71 4.81 4.78
N ALA A 102 -4.23 6.01 5.04
CA ALA A 102 -4.59 6.43 6.39
C ALA A 102 -5.71 5.57 6.99
N ASN A 103 -6.74 5.24 6.23
CA ASN A 103 -7.83 4.38 6.73
C ASN A 103 -7.36 2.94 6.97
N HIS A 104 -6.45 2.42 6.15
CA HIS A 104 -5.86 1.10 6.38
C HIS A 104 -5.03 1.06 7.66
N ALA A 105 -4.28 2.11 7.97
CA ALA A 105 -3.53 2.23 9.21
C ALA A 105 -4.46 2.14 10.43
N THR A 106 -5.54 2.92 10.45
CA THR A 106 -6.50 2.91 11.55
C THR A 106 -7.24 1.59 11.70
N LEU A 107 -7.54 0.90 10.60
CA LEU A 107 -8.09 -0.46 10.61
C LEU A 107 -7.12 -1.50 11.17
N ALA A 108 -5.81 -1.29 11.01
CA ALA A 108 -4.77 -2.12 11.60
C ALA A 108 -4.55 -1.83 13.10
N GLY A 109 -5.19 -0.80 13.64
CA GLY A 109 -5.06 -0.38 15.03
C GLY A 109 -3.91 0.58 15.29
N HIS A 110 -3.39 1.22 14.23
CA HIS A 110 -2.30 2.19 14.29
C HIS A 110 -2.79 3.60 14.01
N THR A 111 -2.00 4.60 14.41
CA THR A 111 -2.14 5.94 13.85
C THR A 111 -1.48 5.97 12.46
N PHE A 112 -1.90 6.90 11.60
CA PHE A 112 -1.28 7.00 10.28
C PHE A 112 0.20 7.39 10.35
N GLU A 113 0.55 8.31 11.26
CA GLU A 113 1.94 8.69 11.51
C GLU A 113 2.82 7.50 11.91
N HIS A 114 2.28 6.53 12.69
CA HIS A 114 3.01 5.32 13.06
C HIS A 114 3.42 4.53 11.81
N GLU A 115 2.49 4.27 10.92
CA GLU A 115 2.76 3.53 9.69
C GLU A 115 3.80 4.25 8.80
N LEU A 116 3.66 5.58 8.67
CA LEU A 116 4.61 6.40 7.93
C LEU A 116 6.01 6.37 8.55
N ASN A 117 6.09 6.48 9.88
CA ASN A 117 7.35 6.42 10.62
C ASN A 117 8.03 5.05 10.47
N VAL A 118 7.27 3.95 10.57
CA VAL A 118 7.79 2.60 10.31
C VAL A 118 8.38 2.51 8.91
N ALA A 119 7.63 2.91 7.88
CA ALA A 119 8.12 2.87 6.51
C ALA A 119 9.36 3.75 6.31
N ARG A 120 9.39 4.94 6.88
CA ARG A 120 10.54 5.85 6.84
C ARG A 120 11.78 5.21 7.47
N ASN A 121 11.65 4.57 8.63
CA ASN A 121 12.76 3.92 9.32
C ASN A 121 13.41 2.79 8.49
N TYR A 122 12.64 2.17 7.61
CA TYR A 122 13.15 1.19 6.64
C TYR A 122 13.59 1.81 5.30
N GLY A 123 13.46 3.13 5.11
CA GLY A 123 13.73 3.79 3.83
C GLY A 123 12.73 3.38 2.73
N ALA A 124 11.55 2.91 3.15
CA ALA A 124 10.55 2.31 2.29
C ALA A 124 9.27 3.16 2.10
N LEU A 125 9.23 4.39 2.62
CA LEU A 125 8.11 5.30 2.38
C LEU A 125 8.14 5.76 0.91
N GLY A 126 7.17 5.34 0.12
CA GLY A 126 7.14 5.58 -1.32
C GLY A 126 6.00 6.45 -1.80
N SER A 127 4.81 6.28 -1.26
CA SER A 127 3.61 7.05 -1.61
C SER A 127 2.58 6.95 -0.48
N ILE A 128 1.56 7.80 -0.51
CA ILE A 128 0.47 7.74 0.45
C ILE A 128 -0.88 7.93 -0.21
N ASP A 129 -1.90 7.28 0.34
CA ASP A 129 -3.31 7.53 0.06
C ASP A 129 -3.93 8.25 1.27
N ALA A 130 -4.18 9.54 1.07
CA ALA A 130 -4.71 10.43 2.08
C ALA A 130 -6.23 10.33 2.11
N ASN A 131 -6.74 9.66 3.12
CA ASN A 131 -8.15 9.57 3.45
C ASN A 131 -8.32 9.50 4.97
N GLN A 132 -9.50 9.19 5.43
CA GLN A 132 -9.80 8.84 6.82
C GLN A 132 -10.96 7.86 6.86
N GLY A 133 -11.12 7.17 7.98
CA GLY A 133 -12.24 6.30 8.24
C GLY A 133 -12.86 6.56 9.60
N ASP A 134 -14.08 6.09 9.78
CA ASP A 134 -14.73 6.08 11.08
C ASP A 134 -14.19 4.92 11.90
N VAL A 135 -13.38 5.24 12.91
CA VAL A 135 -12.73 4.25 13.81
C VAL A 135 -13.77 3.38 14.53
N LEU A 136 -14.95 3.93 14.82
CA LEU A 136 -16.01 3.19 15.52
C LEU A 136 -16.70 2.17 14.62
N LEU A 137 -16.79 2.43 13.34
CA LEU A 137 -17.32 1.46 12.36
C LEU A 137 -16.35 0.30 12.11
N GLY A 138 -15.05 0.52 12.27
CA GLY A 138 -14.04 -0.49 12.01
C GLY A 138 -14.05 -1.00 10.57
N TRP A 139 -14.37 -0.13 9.63
CA TRP A 139 -14.52 -0.41 8.20
C TRP A 139 -13.81 0.64 7.36
N ASP A 140 -13.40 0.24 6.17
CA ASP A 140 -12.81 1.13 5.19
C ASP A 140 -13.90 2.00 4.55
N THR A 141 -14.00 3.25 5.01
CA THR A 141 -15.04 4.18 4.57
C THR A 141 -14.57 5.16 3.50
N ASP A 142 -13.28 5.23 3.22
CA ASP A 142 -12.65 6.11 2.23
C ASP A 142 -13.21 7.54 2.28
N GLU A 143 -13.17 8.15 3.45
CA GLU A 143 -13.60 9.53 3.64
C GLU A 143 -12.49 10.50 3.31
N PHE A 144 -12.84 11.67 2.79
CA PHE A 144 -11.86 12.73 2.57
C PHE A 144 -11.24 13.18 3.92
N PRO A 145 -9.91 13.33 4.01
CA PRO A 145 -9.25 13.67 5.27
C PRO A 145 -9.59 15.08 5.71
N THR A 146 -10.22 15.21 6.86
CA THR A 146 -10.63 16.50 7.43
C THR A 146 -9.94 16.83 8.76
N ASN A 147 -9.25 15.85 9.35
CA ASN A 147 -8.53 16.05 10.61
C ASN A 147 -7.15 16.68 10.35
N VAL A 148 -7.05 17.98 10.62
CA VAL A 148 -5.81 18.75 10.41
C VAL A 148 -4.64 18.22 11.24
N TYR A 149 -4.87 17.67 12.43
CA TYR A 149 -3.80 17.12 13.27
C TYR A 149 -3.16 15.91 12.62
N ASP A 150 -3.96 14.95 12.15
CA ASP A 150 -3.46 13.73 11.51
C ASP A 150 -2.71 14.06 10.21
N VAL A 151 -3.26 14.98 9.42
CA VAL A 151 -2.61 15.45 8.19
C VAL A 151 -1.27 16.16 8.50
N THR A 152 -1.22 16.96 9.58
CA THR A 152 0.03 17.64 9.99
C THR A 152 1.10 16.64 10.39
N LEU A 153 0.74 15.61 11.16
CA LEU A 153 1.68 14.56 11.57
C LEU A 153 2.16 13.73 10.37
N ALA A 154 1.26 13.44 9.43
CA ALA A 154 1.62 12.77 8.18
C ALA A 154 2.62 13.61 7.36
N MET A 155 2.36 14.91 7.21
CA MET A 155 3.28 15.83 6.52
C MET A 155 4.63 15.93 7.22
N TYR A 156 4.66 15.90 8.55
CA TYR A 156 5.91 15.85 9.29
C TYR A 156 6.76 14.64 8.91
N GLU A 157 6.18 13.44 8.89
CA GLU A 157 6.90 12.22 8.50
C GLU A 157 7.39 12.27 7.04
N ILE A 158 6.61 12.85 6.12
CA ILE A 158 7.03 13.05 4.73
C ILE A 158 8.25 13.98 4.65
N LEU A 159 8.23 15.09 5.39
CA LEU A 159 9.36 16.05 5.41
C LEU A 159 10.61 15.42 6.02
N GLU A 160 10.47 14.69 7.12
CA GLU A 160 11.57 13.97 7.75
C GLU A 160 12.15 12.84 6.86
N ASN A 161 11.33 12.30 5.95
CA ASN A 161 11.77 11.36 4.93
C ASN A 161 12.56 12.02 3.78
N GLY A 162 12.55 13.34 3.71
CA GLY A 162 13.12 14.10 2.59
C GLY A 162 12.22 14.17 1.37
N GLY A 163 10.93 13.93 1.51
CA GLY A 163 9.94 13.82 0.44
C GLY A 163 9.59 12.37 0.13
N ILE A 164 8.74 12.16 -0.87
CA ILE A 164 8.28 10.83 -1.31
C ILE A 164 8.41 10.63 -2.83
N GLU A 165 9.16 11.48 -3.53
CA GLU A 165 9.36 11.31 -4.98
C GLU A 165 10.00 9.96 -5.33
N PRO A 166 9.59 9.32 -6.45
CA PRO A 166 8.60 9.74 -7.46
C PRO A 166 7.15 9.44 -7.07
N GLY A 167 6.86 9.09 -5.83
CA GLY A 167 5.52 8.93 -5.30
C GLY A 167 4.81 10.26 -5.07
N GLY A 168 3.67 10.21 -4.43
CA GLY A 168 2.86 11.40 -4.20
C GLY A 168 1.81 11.21 -3.12
N ILE A 169 1.02 12.25 -2.92
CA ILE A 169 -0.17 12.24 -2.08
C ILE A 169 -1.37 12.06 -2.99
N ASN A 170 -1.99 10.90 -2.91
CA ASN A 170 -3.23 10.60 -3.60
C ASN A 170 -4.40 10.72 -2.62
N PHE A 171 -5.53 11.23 -3.07
CA PHE A 171 -6.76 11.28 -2.27
C PHE A 171 -7.66 10.11 -2.67
N ASP A 172 -7.46 8.97 -2.04
CA ASP A 172 -8.34 7.82 -2.23
C ASP A 172 -9.61 7.99 -1.37
N SER A 173 -10.51 8.84 -1.87
CA SER A 173 -11.70 9.24 -1.16
C SER A 173 -12.93 9.16 -2.05
N LYS A 174 -13.98 8.52 -1.54
CA LYS A 174 -15.24 8.39 -2.26
C LYS A 174 -16.09 9.64 -2.14
N VAL A 175 -16.55 10.15 -3.28
CA VAL A 175 -17.58 11.20 -3.31
C VAL A 175 -18.89 10.63 -2.77
N ARG A 176 -19.45 11.30 -1.76
CA ARG A 176 -20.74 10.96 -1.19
C ARG A 176 -21.83 11.77 -1.89
N ARG A 177 -23.04 11.19 -1.99
CA ARG A 177 -24.18 11.85 -2.64
C ARG A 177 -24.45 13.26 -2.09
N SER A 178 -24.20 13.50 -0.80
CA SER A 178 -24.33 14.83 -0.18
C SER A 178 -23.26 15.81 -0.63
N GLU A 179 -22.14 15.36 -1.14
CA GLU A 179 -21.00 16.19 -1.60
C GLU A 179 -21.19 16.62 -3.05
N GLU A 180 -21.90 15.85 -3.84
CA GLU A 180 -22.24 16.16 -5.24
C GLU A 180 -23.11 17.43 -5.41
N ARG A 181 -23.68 17.94 -4.33
CA ARG A 181 -24.59 19.08 -4.32
C ARG A 181 -23.99 20.36 -3.74
N ARG A 182 -22.72 20.36 -3.42
CA ARG A 182 -22.03 21.53 -2.83
C ARG A 182 -21.27 22.33 -3.85
#